data_9107b637ab6f571fde4f5efdb25f8bad
#
_entry.id   9107b637ab6f571fde4f5efdb25f8bad
#
_cell.length_a   1.000
_cell.length_b   1.000
_cell.length_c   1.000
_cell.angle_alpha   90.00
_cell.angle_beta   90.00
_cell.angle_gamma   90.00
#
_symmetry.space_group_name_H-M   'P 1'
#
loop_
_entity.id
_entity.type
_entity.pdbx_description
1 polymer ?
#
loop_
_entity_poly.entity_id
_entity_poly.type
_entity_poly.pdbx_seq_one_letter_code
_entity_poly.pdbx_strand_id
1 'polypeptide(L)'
;MGLDPGDWQLQQLRSVSGLTGLERLTSATRAGAPLGRTVSEGPSKLSCVALTIGIVGLPNVGKSTLFNALTRATVLAANYPFATIEPNVGVVPLPDARLDKLAELFHSARVVPATVSFVDIAGIVRGASEGEGLGNQFLANIREADAICMVTRAFEDPDVVHVDGKVEPSGDIETISTELVLADMQTLEKAIPRLEKEVRGKKTEPVVLETAQAALKVLEEGTLLSAGAQAAGIDAEVLKTFQLMTTKPFIYVFNMDDAGMSDEARQAELRELVAPAEAIFLDAQFEAELVELEPEEAAEMLHDNGQEESGLDKLARVGFDTLGLQTYLTAGEKESRAWTIRKGATAPQAAGVIHTDFERGFIKAEIVSYDDLVQYGSVAEARAHGRVRMEGKDYVMADGDVVEFRFNV
;
A
#
# COMPACT_ATOMS: atom_id res chain seq x y z
N MET A 1 -28.47 -8.60 31.96
CA MET A 1 -27.45 -9.65 32.05
C MET A 1 -26.29 -9.18 31.21
N GLY A 2 -25.26 -8.66 31.90
CA GLY A 2 -24.07 -8.12 31.21
C GLY A 2 -23.21 -9.25 30.70
N LEU A 3 -22.85 -9.16 29.45
CA LEU A 3 -21.83 -10.02 28.84
C LEU A 3 -20.46 -9.52 29.31
N ASP A 4 -19.62 -10.49 29.69
CA ASP A 4 -18.25 -10.31 30.15
C ASP A 4 -17.38 -9.63 29.05
N PRO A 5 -16.53 -8.63 29.36
CA PRO A 5 -15.67 -7.95 28.39
C PRO A 5 -14.74 -8.86 27.60
N GLY A 6 -14.49 -10.09 28.04
CA GLY A 6 -13.66 -11.09 27.36
C GLY A 6 -14.28 -11.76 26.11
N ASP A 7 -15.55 -11.54 25.82
CA ASP A 7 -16.29 -12.29 24.77
C ASP A 7 -16.20 -11.68 23.36
N TRP A 8 -15.49 -10.56 23.20
CA TRP A 8 -15.47 -9.76 21.95
C TRP A 8 -14.99 -10.54 20.73
N GLN A 9 -13.96 -11.35 20.91
CA GLN A 9 -13.39 -12.13 19.78
C GLN A 9 -13.99 -13.51 19.64
N LEU A 10 -14.55 -14.09 20.72
CA LEU A 10 -15.17 -15.42 20.65
C LEU A 10 -16.42 -15.46 19.79
N GLN A 11 -17.16 -14.36 19.68
CA GLN A 11 -18.29 -14.27 18.74
C GLN A 11 -17.83 -14.15 17.28
N GLN A 12 -16.74 -13.47 17.02
CA GLN A 12 -16.19 -13.33 15.66
C GLN A 12 -15.61 -14.66 15.14
N LEU A 13 -14.99 -15.48 16.01
CA LEU A 13 -14.36 -16.74 15.62
C LEU A 13 -15.30 -17.94 15.65
N ARG A 14 -16.39 -17.91 16.42
CA ARG A 14 -17.38 -19.00 16.44
C ARG A 14 -18.19 -19.13 15.15
N SER A 15 -18.32 -18.05 14.38
CA SER A 15 -18.97 -18.10 13.06
C SER A 15 -18.11 -18.75 11.97
N VAL A 16 -16.77 -18.80 12.17
CA VAL A 16 -15.81 -19.38 11.19
C VAL A 16 -15.58 -20.87 11.42
N SER A 17 -15.85 -21.41 12.64
CA SER A 17 -15.60 -22.82 12.98
C SER A 17 -16.77 -23.78 12.71
N GLY A 18 -17.81 -23.33 12.04
CA GLY A 18 -19.01 -24.12 11.69
C GLY A 18 -18.89 -25.10 10.51
N LEU A 19 -17.70 -25.34 9.97
CA LEU A 19 -17.46 -26.25 8.85
C LEU A 19 -16.63 -27.46 9.26
N THR A 20 -17.20 -28.34 10.14
CA THR A 20 -16.76 -29.71 10.26
C THR A 20 -17.95 -30.66 10.01
N GLY A 21 -18.13 -31.01 8.75
CA GLY A 21 -19.15 -31.94 8.30
C GLY A 21 -18.72 -32.69 7.05
N LEU A 22 -17.63 -33.45 7.15
CA LEU A 22 -17.20 -34.40 6.13
C LEU A 22 -17.39 -35.80 6.71
N GLU A 23 -18.60 -36.38 6.55
CA GLU A 23 -18.76 -37.84 6.53
C GLU A 23 -19.96 -38.24 5.68
N ARG A 24 -19.64 -39.09 4.69
CA ARG A 24 -20.48 -40.05 3.97
C ARG A 24 -21.54 -39.56 2.98
N LEU A 25 -21.23 -39.77 1.72
CA LEU A 25 -22.20 -40.27 0.74
C LEU A 25 -21.48 -41.14 -0.30
N THR A 26 -21.66 -42.44 -0.14
CA THR A 26 -21.48 -43.43 -1.20
C THR A 26 -22.82 -43.69 -1.88
N SER A 27 -22.75 -43.76 -3.21
CA SER A 27 -23.68 -44.46 -4.14
C SER A 27 -25.12 -43.97 -4.28
N ALA A 28 -25.47 -43.44 -5.44
CA ALA A 28 -26.54 -43.94 -6.30
C ALA A 28 -26.52 -43.29 -7.70
N THR A 29 -26.58 -44.13 -8.68
CA THR A 29 -26.57 -43.91 -10.12
C THR A 29 -27.96 -43.51 -10.68
N ARG A 30 -27.96 -42.75 -11.81
CA ARG A 30 -28.93 -42.66 -12.93
C ARG A 30 -30.12 -41.68 -12.81
N ALA A 31 -30.17 -40.73 -13.69
CA ALA A 31 -31.00 -40.54 -14.90
C ALA A 31 -31.21 -39.08 -15.28
N GLY A 32 -30.77 -38.64 -16.39
CA GLY A 32 -31.41 -38.05 -17.58
C GLY A 32 -32.09 -36.68 -17.50
N ALA A 33 -31.36 -35.58 -17.99
CA ALA A 33 -31.80 -34.46 -18.83
C ALA A 33 -32.78 -33.38 -18.26
N PRO A 34 -32.82 -32.13 -18.80
CA PRO A 34 -32.00 -31.47 -19.79
C PRO A 34 -31.41 -30.10 -19.38
N LEU A 35 -30.51 -29.58 -20.22
CA LEU A 35 -29.80 -28.31 -20.23
C LEU A 35 -30.70 -27.08 -19.93
N GLY A 36 -30.53 -26.49 -18.75
CA GLY A 36 -30.90 -25.13 -18.43
C GLY A 36 -29.63 -24.30 -18.38
N ARG A 37 -29.56 -23.18 -19.14
CA ARG A 37 -28.49 -22.21 -19.14
C ARG A 37 -28.22 -21.74 -17.70
N THR A 38 -27.15 -22.20 -17.11
CA THR A 38 -26.57 -21.57 -15.92
C THR A 38 -25.82 -20.33 -16.38
N VAL A 39 -26.39 -19.16 -16.09
CA VAL A 39 -25.62 -17.92 -16.02
C VAL A 39 -24.63 -18.14 -14.89
N SER A 40 -23.36 -18.32 -15.23
CA SER A 40 -22.27 -18.32 -14.27
C SER A 40 -22.12 -16.90 -13.76
N GLU A 41 -22.77 -16.59 -12.64
CA GLU A 41 -22.33 -15.50 -11.79
C GLU A 41 -20.95 -15.90 -11.27
N GLY A 42 -19.91 -15.33 -11.90
CA GLY A 42 -18.56 -15.41 -11.40
C GLY A 42 -18.53 -14.81 -10.00
N PRO A 43 -17.75 -15.37 -9.06
CA PRO A 43 -17.59 -14.76 -7.76
C PRO A 43 -17.03 -13.37 -7.95
N SER A 44 -17.74 -12.35 -7.45
CA SER A 44 -17.22 -11.02 -7.30
C SER A 44 -16.05 -11.10 -6.31
N LYS A 45 -14.85 -11.27 -6.86
CA LYS A 45 -13.59 -11.12 -6.13
C LYS A 45 -13.42 -9.63 -5.81
N LEU A 46 -14.04 -9.15 -4.74
CA LEU A 46 -13.42 -8.15 -3.89
C LEU A 46 -12.36 -8.89 -3.06
N SER A 47 -11.34 -9.39 -3.74
CA SER A 47 -10.04 -9.68 -3.16
C SER A 47 -9.59 -8.36 -2.53
N CYS A 48 -9.28 -8.37 -1.26
CA CYS A 48 -8.43 -7.36 -0.64
C CYS A 48 -7.09 -7.48 -1.38
N VAL A 49 -6.99 -6.82 -2.54
CA VAL A 49 -5.74 -6.75 -3.29
C VAL A 49 -4.84 -5.92 -2.41
N ALA A 50 -3.86 -6.55 -1.81
CA ALA A 50 -2.82 -5.84 -1.08
C ALA A 50 -2.23 -4.83 -2.07
N LEU A 51 -2.38 -3.53 -1.77
CA LEU A 51 -1.78 -2.47 -2.59
C LEU A 51 -0.27 -2.59 -2.50
N THR A 52 0.39 -2.41 -3.62
CA THR A 52 1.83 -2.62 -3.73
C THR A 52 2.56 -1.38 -4.21
N ILE A 53 3.77 -1.20 -3.69
CA ILE A 53 4.70 -0.15 -4.10
C ILE A 53 5.82 -0.80 -4.91
N GLY A 54 5.96 -0.42 -6.18
CA GLY A 54 7.03 -0.92 -7.03
C GLY A 54 8.33 -0.15 -6.79
N ILE A 55 9.41 -0.83 -6.39
CA ILE A 55 10.72 -0.23 -6.23
C ILE A 55 11.42 -0.20 -7.58
N VAL A 56 11.77 0.99 -8.05
CA VAL A 56 12.46 1.22 -9.31
C VAL A 56 13.75 2.01 -9.09
N GLY A 57 14.69 1.92 -9.99
CA GLY A 57 15.95 2.68 -9.93
C GLY A 57 16.92 2.21 -10.99
N LEU A 58 17.90 3.03 -11.32
CA LEU A 58 19.00 2.66 -12.19
C LEU A 58 19.88 1.57 -11.56
N PRO A 59 20.72 0.88 -12.32
CA PRO A 59 21.69 -0.04 -11.76
C PRO A 59 22.62 0.64 -10.76
N ASN A 60 23.01 -0.10 -9.69
CA ASN A 60 23.98 0.34 -8.69
C ASN A 60 23.57 1.55 -7.82
N VAL A 61 22.28 1.84 -7.68
CA VAL A 61 21.76 2.89 -6.79
C VAL A 61 21.50 2.42 -5.36
N GLY A 62 21.75 1.13 -5.04
CA GLY A 62 21.44 0.53 -3.74
C GLY A 62 20.05 -0.13 -3.66
N LYS A 63 19.32 -0.23 -4.79
CA LYS A 63 17.98 -0.82 -4.83
C LYS A 63 17.89 -2.23 -4.24
N SER A 64 18.84 -3.11 -4.61
CA SER A 64 18.85 -4.49 -4.10
C SER A 64 19.20 -4.56 -2.61
N THR A 65 20.07 -3.68 -2.13
CA THR A 65 20.42 -3.58 -0.69
C THR A 65 19.17 -3.16 0.10
N LEU A 66 18.48 -2.12 -0.34
CA LEU A 66 17.22 -1.66 0.26
C LEU A 66 16.16 -2.76 0.25
N PHE A 67 15.96 -3.42 -0.88
CA PHE A 67 14.97 -4.50 -1.00
C PHE A 67 15.30 -5.71 -0.11
N ASN A 68 16.59 -6.05 0.01
CA ASN A 68 17.02 -7.12 0.93
C ASN A 68 16.75 -6.74 2.39
N ALA A 69 17.00 -5.50 2.79
CA ALA A 69 16.66 -5.01 4.13
C ALA A 69 15.15 -5.11 4.40
N LEU A 70 14.31 -4.66 3.47
CA LEU A 70 12.84 -4.78 3.53
C LEU A 70 12.40 -6.25 3.63
N THR A 71 13.03 -7.15 2.87
CA THR A 71 12.69 -8.59 2.89
C THR A 71 13.11 -9.27 4.20
N ARG A 72 14.26 -8.89 4.78
CA ARG A 72 14.70 -9.38 6.10
C ARG A 72 13.77 -8.92 7.20
N ALA A 73 13.36 -7.66 7.20
CA ALA A 73 12.33 -7.15 8.10
C ALA A 73 11.03 -7.97 8.01
N THR A 74 10.66 -8.43 6.81
CA THR A 74 9.52 -9.34 6.57
C THR A 74 9.70 -10.69 7.26
N VAL A 75 10.89 -11.30 7.16
CA VAL A 75 11.17 -12.63 7.75
C VAL A 75 11.12 -12.57 9.28
N LEU A 76 11.61 -11.51 9.88
CA LEU A 76 11.49 -11.27 11.32
C LEU A 76 10.04 -11.05 11.75
N ALA A 77 9.25 -10.41 10.91
CA ALA A 77 7.80 -10.23 11.10
C ALA A 77 6.96 -11.48 10.73
N ALA A 78 7.55 -12.53 10.14
CA ALA A 78 6.86 -13.73 9.63
C ALA A 78 6.19 -14.62 10.70
N ASN A 79 6.27 -14.27 11.97
CA ASN A 79 5.40 -14.82 13.01
C ASN A 79 3.93 -14.39 12.84
N TYR A 80 3.59 -13.62 11.81
CA TYR A 80 2.23 -13.19 11.46
C TYR A 80 1.58 -14.17 10.47
N PRO A 81 0.37 -14.70 10.73
CA PRO A 81 -0.21 -15.87 10.05
C PRO A 81 -0.74 -15.66 8.64
N PHE A 82 -0.43 -14.59 7.96
CA PHE A 82 -0.91 -14.32 6.58
C PHE A 82 0.17 -13.81 5.63
N ALA A 83 1.45 -13.82 6.03
CA ALA A 83 2.55 -13.49 5.13
C ALA A 83 2.80 -14.68 4.18
N THR A 84 2.19 -14.66 3.02
CA THR A 84 2.63 -15.52 1.90
C THR A 84 3.92 -14.92 1.39
N ILE A 85 5.04 -15.64 1.51
CA ILE A 85 6.32 -15.20 0.96
C ILE A 85 6.24 -15.42 -0.55
N GLU A 86 5.91 -14.36 -1.28
CA GLU A 86 6.01 -14.36 -2.74
C GLU A 86 7.42 -13.91 -3.14
N PRO A 87 8.05 -14.52 -4.15
CA PRO A 87 9.35 -14.08 -4.63
C PRO A 87 9.26 -12.61 -5.10
N ASN A 88 10.23 -11.80 -4.71
CA ASN A 88 10.33 -10.37 -5.01
C ASN A 88 9.25 -9.47 -4.34
N VAL A 89 8.59 -9.94 -3.26
CA VAL A 89 7.69 -9.12 -2.45
C VAL A 89 8.25 -9.01 -1.02
N GLY A 90 8.50 -7.79 -0.57
CA GLY A 90 8.83 -7.47 0.81
C GLY A 90 7.59 -6.89 1.51
N VAL A 91 7.21 -7.45 2.66
CA VAL A 91 6.07 -6.97 3.45
C VAL A 91 6.61 -6.35 4.74
N VAL A 92 6.45 -5.07 4.90
CA VAL A 92 6.99 -4.30 6.04
C VAL A 92 5.86 -3.98 7.01
N PRO A 93 6.01 -4.29 8.31
CA PRO A 93 5.04 -3.86 9.32
C PRO A 93 5.06 -2.34 9.44
N LEU A 94 3.88 -1.75 9.64
CA LEU A 94 3.73 -0.32 9.93
C LEU A 94 3.86 -0.13 11.45
N PRO A 95 4.87 0.60 11.94
CA PRO A 95 4.97 0.93 13.34
C PRO A 95 3.75 1.72 13.83
N ASP A 96 3.11 1.25 14.89
CA ASP A 96 1.95 1.93 15.47
C ASP A 96 1.92 1.76 16.99
N ALA A 97 2.44 2.76 17.71
CA ALA A 97 2.49 2.78 19.17
C ALA A 97 1.10 2.65 19.85
N ARG A 98 0.01 2.92 19.10
CA ARG A 98 -1.35 2.74 19.60
C ARG A 98 -1.67 1.27 19.87
N LEU A 99 -1.12 0.37 19.07
CA LEU A 99 -1.33 -1.08 19.24
C LEU A 99 -0.71 -1.61 20.53
N ASP A 100 0.50 -1.19 20.85
CA ASP A 100 1.18 -1.61 22.08
C ASP A 100 0.39 -1.14 23.32
N LYS A 101 -0.09 0.10 23.26
CA LYS A 101 -0.92 0.65 24.34
C LYS A 101 -2.26 -0.06 24.48
N LEU A 102 -2.89 -0.44 23.37
CA LEU A 102 -4.10 -1.26 23.41
C LEU A 102 -3.82 -2.66 23.93
N ALA A 103 -2.69 -3.26 23.54
CA ALA A 103 -2.31 -4.58 24.03
C ALA A 103 -2.08 -4.61 25.54
N GLU A 104 -1.46 -3.56 26.10
CA GLU A 104 -1.36 -3.38 27.56
C GLU A 104 -2.75 -3.28 28.21
N LEU A 105 -3.62 -2.43 27.66
CA LEU A 105 -4.94 -2.14 28.20
C LEU A 105 -5.87 -3.37 28.21
N PHE A 106 -5.82 -4.17 27.15
CA PHE A 106 -6.66 -5.37 26.97
C PHE A 106 -5.96 -6.66 27.39
N HIS A 107 -4.69 -6.59 27.86
CA HIS A 107 -3.84 -7.76 28.13
C HIS A 107 -3.78 -8.72 26.96
N SER A 108 -3.60 -8.18 25.76
CA SER A 108 -3.62 -8.94 24.51
C SER A 108 -2.43 -9.89 24.43
N ALA A 109 -2.71 -11.16 24.12
CA ALA A 109 -1.68 -12.17 23.96
C ALA A 109 -0.83 -11.96 22.68
N ARG A 110 -1.32 -11.11 21.76
CA ARG A 110 -0.71 -10.87 20.46
C ARG A 110 -0.98 -9.47 19.93
N VAL A 111 0.03 -8.86 19.28
CA VAL A 111 -0.07 -7.60 18.55
C VAL A 111 0.09 -7.88 17.06
N VAL A 112 -0.78 -7.31 16.22
CA VAL A 112 -0.74 -7.48 14.77
C VAL A 112 -0.83 -6.12 14.08
N PRO A 113 0.30 -5.55 13.62
CA PRO A 113 0.33 -4.28 12.92
C PRO A 113 -0.27 -4.38 11.51
N ALA A 114 -0.60 -3.23 10.91
CA ALA A 114 -0.81 -3.10 9.49
C ALA A 114 0.51 -3.32 8.74
N THR A 115 0.44 -3.58 7.44
CA THR A 115 1.63 -3.84 6.62
C THR A 115 1.55 -3.10 5.30
N VAL A 116 2.72 -2.80 4.72
CA VAL A 116 2.88 -2.27 3.36
C VAL A 116 3.69 -3.27 2.55
N SER A 117 3.28 -3.51 1.31
CA SER A 117 3.96 -4.44 0.40
C SER A 117 4.80 -3.70 -0.62
N PHE A 118 6.07 -4.05 -0.71
CA PHE A 118 7.02 -3.56 -1.71
C PHE A 118 7.36 -4.67 -2.68
N VAL A 119 7.46 -4.33 -3.98
CA VAL A 119 7.81 -5.28 -5.04
C VAL A 119 9.10 -4.82 -5.71
N ASP A 120 10.12 -5.69 -5.74
CA ASP A 120 11.34 -5.38 -6.51
C ASP A 120 11.06 -5.46 -8.00
N ILE A 121 11.16 -4.33 -8.67
CA ILE A 121 11.07 -4.24 -10.11
C ILE A 121 12.49 -4.12 -10.66
N ALA A 122 12.89 -5.05 -11.52
CA ALA A 122 14.22 -5.08 -12.11
C ALA A 122 14.61 -3.70 -12.66
N GLY A 123 15.90 -3.35 -12.55
CA GLY A 123 16.38 -2.01 -12.91
C GLY A 123 16.09 -1.63 -14.37
N ILE A 124 15.80 -0.34 -14.58
CA ILE A 124 15.59 0.24 -15.92
C ILE A 124 16.94 0.47 -16.61
N VAL A 125 16.94 0.33 -17.94
CA VAL A 125 18.04 0.74 -18.80
C VAL A 125 17.45 1.72 -19.82
N ARG A 126 18.21 2.74 -20.22
CA ARG A 126 17.79 3.69 -21.28
C ARG A 126 17.32 2.94 -22.51
N GLY A 127 16.22 3.39 -23.13
CA GLY A 127 15.61 2.74 -24.30
C GLY A 127 14.67 1.57 -23.93
N ALA A 128 14.24 1.46 -22.67
CA ALA A 128 13.30 0.43 -22.27
C ALA A 128 11.94 0.55 -22.96
N SER A 129 11.52 1.76 -23.31
CA SER A 129 10.27 2.05 -24.03
C SER A 129 10.32 1.70 -25.52
N GLU A 130 11.51 1.64 -26.11
CA GLU A 130 11.72 1.31 -27.53
C GLU A 130 12.16 -0.14 -27.77
N GLY A 131 12.59 -0.85 -26.68
CA GLY A 131 13.19 -2.19 -26.75
C GLY A 131 12.17 -3.33 -26.78
N GLU A 132 12.54 -4.42 -27.50
CA GLU A 132 11.88 -5.72 -27.36
C GLU A 132 12.50 -6.48 -26.16
N GLY A 133 11.65 -7.08 -25.28
CA GLY A 133 12.11 -8.00 -24.24
C GLY A 133 12.09 -7.42 -22.81
N LEU A 134 13.27 -7.27 -22.15
CA LEU A 134 13.37 -6.93 -20.74
C LEU A 134 12.74 -5.58 -20.36
N GLY A 135 12.83 -4.56 -21.24
CA GLY A 135 12.21 -3.26 -21.02
C GLY A 135 10.68 -3.33 -20.94
N ASN A 136 10.05 -4.10 -21.81
CA ASN A 136 8.60 -4.29 -21.79
C ASN A 136 8.13 -5.03 -20.52
N GLN A 137 8.91 -6.00 -20.03
CA GLN A 137 8.59 -6.70 -18.78
C GLN A 137 8.72 -5.77 -17.58
N PHE A 138 9.74 -4.92 -17.54
CA PHE A 138 9.89 -3.88 -16.53
C PHE A 138 8.68 -2.94 -16.49
N LEU A 139 8.26 -2.39 -17.63
CA LEU A 139 7.10 -1.50 -17.72
C LEU A 139 5.79 -2.22 -17.33
N ALA A 140 5.67 -3.52 -17.64
CA ALA A 140 4.51 -4.32 -17.22
C ALA A 140 4.44 -4.44 -15.68
N ASN A 141 5.57 -4.72 -15.02
CA ASN A 141 5.61 -4.80 -13.56
C ASN A 141 5.28 -3.45 -12.90
N ILE A 142 5.74 -2.32 -13.47
CA ILE A 142 5.35 -0.99 -12.98
C ILE A 142 3.85 -0.76 -13.14
N ARG A 143 3.23 -1.23 -14.22
CA ARG A 143 1.77 -1.09 -14.42
C ARG A 143 0.96 -1.82 -13.37
N GLU A 144 1.45 -2.92 -12.83
CA GLU A 144 0.78 -3.70 -11.79
C GLU A 144 0.88 -3.06 -10.40
N ALA A 145 1.94 -2.30 -10.10
CA ALA A 145 2.10 -1.60 -8.84
C ALA A 145 1.09 -0.44 -8.67
N ASP A 146 0.70 -0.11 -7.44
CA ASP A 146 -0.23 0.99 -7.13
C ASP A 146 0.47 2.33 -6.91
N ALA A 147 1.74 2.30 -6.48
CA ALA A 147 2.63 3.46 -6.33
C ALA A 147 4.05 3.10 -6.78
N ILE A 148 4.88 4.09 -7.01
CA ILE A 148 6.26 3.93 -7.46
C ILE A 148 7.20 4.51 -6.40
N CYS A 149 8.13 3.67 -5.90
CA CYS A 149 9.25 4.08 -5.06
C CYS A 149 10.49 4.16 -5.94
N MET A 150 10.93 5.37 -6.26
CA MET A 150 12.10 5.62 -7.10
C MET A 150 13.33 5.80 -6.23
N VAL A 151 14.26 4.84 -6.31
CA VAL A 151 15.53 4.86 -5.58
C VAL A 151 16.60 5.49 -6.46
N THR A 152 17.25 6.53 -5.95
CA THR A 152 18.35 7.24 -6.60
C THR A 152 19.59 7.21 -5.74
N ARG A 153 20.75 7.22 -6.37
CA ARG A 153 22.04 7.29 -5.69
C ARG A 153 22.40 8.74 -5.38
N ALA A 154 22.63 9.05 -4.11
CA ALA A 154 23.06 10.35 -3.64
C ALA A 154 24.33 10.27 -2.76
N PHE A 155 25.10 9.18 -2.86
CA PHE A 155 26.38 8.94 -2.19
C PHE A 155 27.52 8.75 -3.22
N GLU A 156 28.75 9.08 -2.83
CA GLU A 156 29.94 8.85 -3.63
C GLU A 156 30.66 7.59 -3.14
N ASP A 157 30.92 6.66 -4.05
CA ASP A 157 31.74 5.45 -3.77
C ASP A 157 32.62 5.18 -5.00
N PRO A 158 33.96 5.26 -4.86
CA PRO A 158 34.88 5.03 -5.97
C PRO A 158 34.89 3.59 -6.50
N ASP A 159 34.46 2.63 -5.70
CA ASP A 159 34.41 1.21 -6.05
C ASP A 159 33.11 0.81 -6.77
N VAL A 160 32.10 1.68 -6.75
CA VAL A 160 30.81 1.47 -7.41
C VAL A 160 30.68 2.37 -8.63
N VAL A 161 30.75 1.79 -9.82
CA VAL A 161 30.61 2.52 -11.08
C VAL A 161 29.18 2.99 -11.26
N HIS A 162 29.00 4.33 -11.43
CA HIS A 162 27.70 4.88 -11.84
C HIS A 162 27.52 4.71 -13.37
N VAL A 163 26.27 4.44 -13.81
CA VAL A 163 25.94 4.18 -15.22
C VAL A 163 26.36 5.35 -16.12
N ASP A 164 26.17 6.58 -15.67
CA ASP A 164 26.52 7.81 -16.40
C ASP A 164 27.88 8.40 -15.98
N GLY A 165 28.65 7.71 -15.14
CA GLY A 165 29.99 8.12 -14.71
C GLY A 165 30.01 9.30 -13.71
N LYS A 166 28.86 9.82 -13.31
CA LYS A 166 28.69 10.92 -12.35
C LYS A 166 27.45 10.65 -11.49
N VAL A 167 27.57 10.87 -10.19
CA VAL A 167 26.42 10.77 -9.26
C VAL A 167 25.60 12.05 -9.38
N GLU A 168 24.43 11.97 -9.99
CA GLU A 168 23.52 13.09 -10.20
C GLU A 168 22.07 12.64 -10.09
N PRO A 169 21.47 12.72 -8.88
CA PRO A 169 20.10 12.25 -8.64
C PRO A 169 19.04 12.82 -9.59
N SER A 170 19.19 14.08 -10.01
CA SER A 170 18.32 14.72 -11.00
C SER A 170 18.35 14.03 -12.36
N GLY A 171 19.53 13.62 -12.82
CA GLY A 171 19.70 12.88 -14.08
C GLY A 171 19.11 11.47 -14.02
N ASP A 172 19.23 10.79 -12.88
CA ASP A 172 18.60 9.49 -12.65
C ASP A 172 17.07 9.57 -12.72
N ILE A 173 16.50 10.57 -12.04
CA ILE A 173 15.06 10.86 -12.03
C ILE A 173 14.57 11.18 -13.44
N GLU A 174 15.26 12.06 -14.17
CA GLU A 174 14.92 12.44 -15.53
C GLU A 174 14.95 11.24 -16.47
N THR A 175 15.96 10.38 -16.36
CA THR A 175 16.10 9.18 -17.19
C THR A 175 14.90 8.24 -17.01
N ILE A 176 14.54 7.91 -15.75
CA ILE A 176 13.42 7.02 -15.47
C ILE A 176 12.08 7.67 -15.86
N SER A 177 11.88 8.93 -15.51
CA SER A 177 10.66 9.67 -15.83
C SER A 177 10.41 9.74 -17.33
N THR A 178 11.47 9.98 -18.12
CA THR A 178 11.40 10.01 -19.60
C THR A 178 10.92 8.68 -20.17
N GLU A 179 11.45 7.55 -19.68
CA GLU A 179 11.03 6.23 -20.16
C GLU A 179 9.54 5.95 -19.85
N LEU A 180 9.06 6.36 -18.67
CA LEU A 180 7.66 6.23 -18.30
C LEU A 180 6.75 7.12 -19.14
N VAL A 181 7.15 8.38 -19.36
CA VAL A 181 6.44 9.34 -20.21
C VAL A 181 6.32 8.80 -21.65
N LEU A 182 7.42 8.34 -22.25
CA LEU A 182 7.42 7.79 -23.61
C LEU A 182 6.50 6.57 -23.73
N ALA A 183 6.53 5.66 -22.76
CA ALA A 183 5.67 4.47 -22.76
C ALA A 183 4.17 4.83 -22.63
N ASP A 184 3.84 5.81 -21.83
CA ASP A 184 2.45 6.28 -21.67
C ASP A 184 1.97 7.09 -22.88
N MET A 185 2.83 7.91 -23.49
CA MET A 185 2.56 8.57 -24.77
C MET A 185 2.18 7.55 -25.84
N GLN A 186 2.99 6.50 -26.02
CA GLN A 186 2.69 5.42 -26.98
C GLN A 186 1.35 4.73 -26.68
N THR A 187 0.98 4.60 -25.40
CA THR A 187 -0.30 4.02 -24.99
C THR A 187 -1.47 4.91 -25.42
N LEU A 188 -1.37 6.22 -25.19
CA LEU A 188 -2.39 7.20 -25.57
C LEU A 188 -2.48 7.40 -27.09
N GLU A 189 -1.34 7.49 -27.79
CA GLU A 189 -1.29 7.60 -29.24
C GLU A 189 -1.99 6.43 -29.95
N LYS A 190 -1.87 5.21 -29.41
CA LYS A 190 -2.59 4.04 -29.92
C LYS A 190 -4.08 4.05 -29.55
N ALA A 191 -4.44 4.62 -28.39
CA ALA A 191 -5.82 4.65 -27.91
C ALA A 191 -6.66 5.74 -28.58
N ILE A 192 -6.12 6.94 -28.81
CA ILE A 192 -6.86 8.12 -29.31
C ILE A 192 -7.58 7.85 -30.66
N PRO A 193 -6.96 7.27 -31.69
CA PRO A 193 -7.65 6.99 -32.97
C PRO A 193 -8.83 6.03 -32.82
N ARG A 194 -8.76 5.11 -31.87
CA ARG A 194 -9.87 4.21 -31.51
C ARG A 194 -10.98 4.96 -30.83
N LEU A 195 -10.66 5.79 -29.83
CA LEU A 195 -11.61 6.61 -29.09
C LEU A 195 -12.36 7.59 -30.01
N GLU A 196 -11.69 8.21 -30.97
CA GLU A 196 -12.32 9.06 -31.97
C GLU A 196 -13.42 8.34 -32.77
N LYS A 197 -13.18 7.07 -33.14
CA LYS A 197 -14.18 6.25 -33.84
C LYS A 197 -15.32 5.86 -32.91
N GLU A 198 -15.04 5.55 -31.65
CA GLU A 198 -16.03 5.16 -30.65
C GLU A 198 -16.93 6.34 -30.28
N VAL A 199 -16.37 7.55 -30.10
CA VAL A 199 -17.15 8.79 -29.85
C VAL A 199 -18.04 9.13 -31.04
N ARG A 200 -17.51 9.07 -32.28
CA ARG A 200 -18.31 9.24 -33.50
C ARG A 200 -19.45 8.22 -33.60
N GLY A 201 -19.21 7.01 -33.14
CA GLY A 201 -20.19 5.92 -33.07
C GLY A 201 -21.11 5.96 -31.85
N LYS A 202 -20.98 6.97 -30.97
CA LYS A 202 -21.73 7.11 -29.71
C LYS A 202 -21.59 5.90 -28.79
N LYS A 203 -20.40 5.26 -28.77
CA LYS A 203 -20.08 4.12 -27.91
C LYS A 203 -19.30 4.52 -26.65
N THR A 204 -18.71 5.70 -26.65
CA THR A 204 -17.88 6.25 -25.56
C THR A 204 -18.21 7.75 -25.42
N GLU A 205 -18.20 8.24 -24.20
CA GLU A 205 -18.44 9.65 -23.90
C GLU A 205 -17.29 10.52 -24.43
N PRO A 206 -17.57 11.72 -24.99
CA PRO A 206 -16.55 12.63 -25.50
C PRO A 206 -15.47 12.99 -24.49
N VAL A 207 -15.84 13.10 -23.21
CA VAL A 207 -14.92 13.43 -22.11
C VAL A 207 -13.72 12.49 -22.02
N VAL A 208 -13.90 11.21 -22.36
CA VAL A 208 -12.80 10.23 -22.34
C VAL A 208 -11.74 10.55 -23.39
N LEU A 209 -12.17 10.95 -24.60
CA LEU A 209 -11.27 11.37 -25.66
C LEU A 209 -10.57 12.69 -25.32
N GLU A 210 -11.33 13.68 -24.84
CA GLU A 210 -10.79 14.98 -24.44
C GLU A 210 -9.76 14.84 -23.34
N THR A 211 -10.03 14.00 -22.33
CA THR A 211 -9.09 13.68 -21.24
C THR A 211 -7.83 12.99 -21.77
N ALA A 212 -7.96 12.00 -22.66
CA ALA A 212 -6.80 11.32 -23.25
C ALA A 212 -5.92 12.29 -24.07
N GLN A 213 -6.53 13.20 -24.83
CA GLN A 213 -5.81 14.22 -25.61
C GLN A 213 -5.14 15.27 -24.70
N ALA A 214 -5.79 15.68 -23.60
CA ALA A 214 -5.18 16.59 -22.63
C ALA A 214 -4.00 15.93 -21.91
N ALA A 215 -4.13 14.65 -21.51
CA ALA A 215 -3.06 13.90 -20.90
C ALA A 215 -1.84 13.75 -21.82
N LEU A 216 -2.07 13.46 -23.12
CA LEU A 216 -0.99 13.37 -24.10
C LEU A 216 -0.18 14.68 -24.17
N LYS A 217 -0.84 15.85 -24.13
CA LYS A 217 -0.15 17.15 -24.17
C LYS A 217 0.73 17.37 -22.93
N VAL A 218 0.27 16.99 -21.75
CA VAL A 218 1.07 17.07 -20.51
C VAL A 218 2.32 16.20 -20.62
N LEU A 219 2.18 14.99 -21.19
CA LEU A 219 3.31 14.09 -21.43
C LEU A 219 4.27 14.61 -22.52
N GLU A 220 3.77 15.22 -23.59
CA GLU A 220 4.60 15.87 -24.63
C GLU A 220 5.48 17.01 -24.08
N GLU A 221 5.05 17.64 -22.98
CA GLU A 221 5.83 18.64 -22.22
C GLU A 221 6.86 17.99 -21.28
N GLY A 222 6.96 16.65 -21.24
CA GLY A 222 7.87 15.90 -20.39
C GLY A 222 7.41 15.81 -18.93
N THR A 223 6.16 16.19 -18.62
CA THR A 223 5.64 16.24 -17.25
C THR A 223 4.89 14.96 -16.91
N LEU A 224 5.17 14.39 -15.72
CA LEU A 224 4.41 13.25 -15.18
C LEU A 224 2.97 13.67 -14.90
N LEU A 225 2.01 12.80 -15.23
CA LEU A 225 0.58 13.08 -14.98
C LEU A 225 0.26 13.19 -13.48
N SER A 226 0.99 12.51 -12.60
CA SER A 226 0.86 12.65 -11.14
C SER A 226 1.12 14.08 -10.66
N ALA A 227 2.00 14.83 -11.34
CA ALA A 227 2.33 16.22 -11.02
C ALA A 227 1.50 17.23 -11.86
N GLY A 228 1.25 16.95 -13.14
CA GLY A 228 0.69 17.90 -14.10
C GLY A 228 -0.82 17.80 -14.30
N ALA A 229 -1.45 16.65 -14.06
CA ALA A 229 -2.85 16.42 -14.42
C ALA A 229 -3.82 17.37 -13.72
N GLN A 230 -3.64 17.67 -12.45
CA GLN A 230 -4.51 18.58 -11.69
C GLN A 230 -4.47 20.00 -12.24
N ALA A 231 -3.27 20.51 -12.54
CA ALA A 231 -3.09 21.84 -13.14
C ALA A 231 -3.71 21.94 -14.54
N ALA A 232 -3.71 20.85 -15.29
CA ALA A 232 -4.35 20.73 -16.61
C ALA A 232 -5.87 20.45 -16.55
N GLY A 233 -6.46 20.34 -15.35
CA GLY A 233 -7.90 20.05 -15.17
C GLY A 233 -8.31 18.64 -15.61
N ILE A 234 -7.37 17.70 -15.60
CA ILE A 234 -7.58 16.32 -16.04
C ILE A 234 -8.14 15.50 -14.88
N ASP A 235 -9.25 14.79 -15.11
CA ASP A 235 -9.81 13.84 -14.15
C ASP A 235 -9.05 12.52 -14.19
N ALA A 236 -8.32 12.23 -13.10
CA ALA A 236 -7.54 11.03 -12.95
C ALA A 236 -8.39 9.74 -12.98
N GLU A 237 -9.67 9.79 -12.56
CA GLU A 237 -10.58 8.64 -12.61
C GLU A 237 -10.86 8.18 -14.05
N VAL A 238 -10.98 9.13 -14.98
CA VAL A 238 -11.18 8.83 -16.40
C VAL A 238 -9.95 8.14 -17.00
N LEU A 239 -8.74 8.48 -16.51
CA LEU A 239 -7.49 7.90 -16.99
C LEU A 239 -7.22 6.47 -16.50
N LYS A 240 -7.88 6.00 -15.45
CA LYS A 240 -7.65 4.66 -14.88
C LYS A 240 -7.79 3.52 -15.91
N THR A 241 -8.67 3.70 -16.89
CA THR A 241 -8.89 2.69 -17.95
C THR A 241 -7.67 2.47 -18.84
N PHE A 242 -6.74 3.41 -18.88
CA PHE A 242 -5.53 3.35 -19.70
C PHE A 242 -4.34 2.74 -18.95
N GLN A 243 -4.43 2.57 -17.63
CA GLN A 243 -3.37 2.04 -16.76
C GLN A 243 -2.03 2.76 -16.97
N LEU A 244 -2.07 4.10 -17.04
CA LEU A 244 -0.89 4.93 -17.25
C LEU A 244 0.01 4.90 -15.99
N MET A 245 1.30 4.72 -16.20
CA MET A 245 2.29 4.65 -15.12
C MET A 245 2.55 6.02 -14.50
N THR A 246 2.53 7.06 -15.32
CA THR A 246 2.78 8.45 -14.90
C THR A 246 1.65 9.05 -14.07
N THR A 247 0.49 8.40 -13.98
CA THR A 247 -0.61 8.81 -13.07
C THR A 247 -0.44 8.30 -11.64
N LYS A 248 0.44 7.32 -11.43
CA LYS A 248 0.67 6.73 -10.11
C LYS A 248 1.38 7.73 -9.19
N PRO A 249 1.13 7.69 -7.88
CA PRO A 249 1.89 8.48 -6.92
C PRO A 249 3.34 7.99 -6.83
N PHE A 250 4.27 8.93 -6.63
CA PHE A 250 5.70 8.67 -6.51
C PHE A 250 6.19 8.96 -5.10
N ILE A 251 7.14 8.15 -4.65
CA ILE A 251 7.98 8.36 -3.48
C ILE A 251 9.43 8.32 -3.98
N TYR A 252 10.23 9.31 -3.63
CA TYR A 252 11.64 9.35 -3.99
C TYR A 252 12.49 8.98 -2.80
N VAL A 253 13.32 7.97 -2.95
CA VAL A 253 14.29 7.53 -1.95
C VAL A 253 15.69 7.92 -2.42
N PHE A 254 16.32 8.81 -1.70
CA PHE A 254 17.70 9.22 -1.90
C PHE A 254 18.58 8.36 -1.00
N ASN A 255 19.29 7.41 -1.59
CA ASN A 255 20.25 6.58 -0.89
C ASN A 255 21.54 7.39 -0.69
N MET A 256 21.86 7.70 0.56
CA MET A 256 22.94 8.58 0.98
C MET A 256 23.96 7.81 1.81
N ASP A 257 25.11 8.41 2.02
CA ASP A 257 26.09 8.05 3.04
C ASP A 257 25.91 8.92 4.30
N ASP A 258 26.71 8.68 5.34
CA ASP A 258 26.67 9.43 6.60
C ASP A 258 26.84 10.96 6.39
N ALA A 259 27.70 11.34 5.43
CA ALA A 259 27.95 12.75 5.11
C ALA A 259 26.69 13.40 4.51
N GLY A 260 26.03 12.70 3.58
CA GLY A 260 24.77 13.13 2.97
C GLY A 260 23.60 13.16 3.97
N MET A 261 23.54 12.18 4.89
CA MET A 261 22.54 12.15 5.95
C MET A 261 22.64 13.32 6.92
N SER A 262 23.83 13.89 7.08
CA SER A 262 24.09 15.09 7.91
C SER A 262 23.98 16.42 7.14
N ASP A 263 23.84 16.40 5.81
CA ASP A 263 23.75 17.60 4.97
C ASP A 263 22.30 18.06 4.75
N GLU A 264 21.79 18.86 5.68
CA GLU A 264 20.41 19.40 5.61
C GLU A 264 20.18 20.27 4.36
N ALA A 265 21.20 21.01 3.90
CA ALA A 265 21.09 21.88 2.74
C ALA A 265 20.87 21.03 1.47
N ARG A 266 21.67 19.97 1.32
CA ARG A 266 21.54 19.02 0.22
C ARG A 266 20.18 18.31 0.24
N GLN A 267 19.73 17.88 1.40
CA GLN A 267 18.41 17.28 1.55
C GLN A 267 17.28 18.26 1.18
N ALA A 268 17.40 19.54 1.54
CA ALA A 268 16.41 20.55 1.17
C ALA A 268 16.34 20.75 -0.36
N GLU A 269 17.50 20.82 -1.05
CA GLU A 269 17.56 20.87 -2.52
C GLU A 269 16.87 19.66 -3.17
N LEU A 270 17.11 18.45 -2.64
CA LEU A 270 16.53 17.22 -3.18
C LEU A 270 15.03 17.13 -2.89
N ARG A 271 14.54 17.65 -1.75
CA ARG A 271 13.09 17.78 -1.51
C ARG A 271 12.43 18.73 -2.51
N GLU A 272 13.05 19.87 -2.80
CA GLU A 272 12.52 20.82 -3.77
C GLU A 272 12.49 20.23 -5.18
N LEU A 273 13.51 19.44 -5.55
CA LEU A 273 13.61 18.79 -6.85
C LEU A 273 12.40 17.88 -7.15
N VAL A 274 11.87 17.21 -6.15
CA VAL A 274 10.80 16.20 -6.33
C VAL A 274 9.43 16.65 -5.87
N ALA A 275 9.32 17.88 -5.34
CA ALA A 275 8.04 18.42 -4.86
C ALA A 275 6.97 18.41 -5.99
N PRO A 276 5.70 18.11 -5.68
CA PRO A 276 5.12 17.89 -4.36
C PRO A 276 5.19 16.43 -3.85
N ALA A 277 5.96 15.55 -4.51
CA ALA A 277 6.11 14.16 -4.07
C ALA A 277 6.98 14.07 -2.80
N GLU A 278 6.83 12.97 -2.07
CA GLU A 278 7.59 12.74 -0.84
C GLU A 278 9.03 12.33 -1.13
N ALA A 279 9.96 12.91 -0.37
CA ALA A 279 11.40 12.61 -0.39
C ALA A 279 11.83 11.93 0.91
N ILE A 280 12.42 10.75 0.80
CA ILE A 280 12.98 9.98 1.90
C ILE A 280 14.49 9.92 1.73
N PHE A 281 15.22 10.16 2.80
CA PHE A 281 16.67 10.05 2.87
C PHE A 281 17.00 8.90 3.79
N LEU A 282 17.84 7.97 3.33
CA LEU A 282 18.30 6.83 4.11
C LEU A 282 19.65 6.34 3.56
N ASP A 283 20.40 5.64 4.39
CA ASP A 283 21.52 4.81 3.99
C ASP A 283 21.05 3.35 3.94
N ALA A 284 21.01 2.77 2.73
CA ALA A 284 20.51 1.41 2.55
C ALA A 284 21.40 0.34 3.20
N GLN A 285 22.69 0.62 3.40
CA GLN A 285 23.61 -0.28 4.09
C GLN A 285 23.36 -0.23 5.61
N PHE A 286 23.25 0.97 6.17
CA PHE A 286 22.91 1.17 7.58
C PHE A 286 21.56 0.49 7.93
N GLU A 287 20.54 0.66 7.08
CA GLU A 287 19.26 -0.01 7.25
C GLU A 287 19.39 -1.55 7.22
N ALA A 288 20.25 -2.09 6.36
CA ALA A 288 20.47 -3.53 6.30
C ALA A 288 21.19 -4.06 7.56
N GLU A 289 22.03 -3.25 8.19
CA GLU A 289 22.68 -3.59 9.47
C GLU A 289 21.68 -3.51 10.63
N LEU A 290 20.84 -2.47 10.69
CA LEU A 290 19.82 -2.31 11.73
C LEU A 290 18.86 -3.51 11.82
N VAL A 291 18.45 -4.06 10.69
CA VAL A 291 17.53 -5.22 10.65
C VAL A 291 18.16 -6.50 11.21
N GLU A 292 19.49 -6.57 11.33
CA GLU A 292 20.19 -7.72 11.90
C GLU A 292 20.34 -7.64 13.43
N LEU A 293 20.06 -6.51 14.04
CA LEU A 293 20.20 -6.24 15.47
C LEU A 293 18.92 -6.60 16.24
N GLU A 294 19.09 -6.87 17.54
CA GLU A 294 17.96 -6.93 18.47
C GLU A 294 17.35 -5.51 18.64
N PRO A 295 16.03 -5.39 18.94
CA PRO A 295 15.33 -4.10 18.96
C PRO A 295 15.98 -3.04 19.86
N GLU A 296 16.55 -3.44 21.00
CA GLU A 296 17.22 -2.54 21.94
C GLU A 296 18.55 -2.01 21.36
N GLU A 297 19.33 -2.88 20.72
CA GLU A 297 20.60 -2.53 20.07
C GLU A 297 20.35 -1.64 18.83
N ALA A 298 19.30 -1.95 18.05
CA ALA A 298 18.88 -1.11 16.90
C ALA A 298 18.46 0.30 17.36
N ALA A 299 17.73 0.42 18.46
CA ALA A 299 17.32 1.71 19.01
C ALA A 299 18.52 2.54 19.51
N GLU A 300 19.51 1.89 20.16
CA GLU A 300 20.75 2.54 20.58
C GLU A 300 21.56 3.04 19.36
N MET A 301 21.69 2.22 18.33
CA MET A 301 22.40 2.56 17.10
C MET A 301 21.73 3.72 16.34
N LEU A 302 20.39 3.76 16.26
CA LEU A 302 19.63 4.88 15.71
C LEU A 302 19.88 6.17 16.49
N HIS A 303 19.79 6.11 17.83
CA HIS A 303 20.01 7.25 18.69
C HIS A 303 21.42 7.81 18.55
N ASP A 304 22.46 6.97 18.49
CA ASP A 304 23.86 7.36 18.34
C ASP A 304 24.11 8.06 16.98
N ASN A 305 23.32 7.72 15.95
CA ASN A 305 23.32 8.37 14.64
C ASN A 305 22.34 9.57 14.56
N GLY A 306 21.72 9.99 15.67
CA GLY A 306 20.82 11.13 15.71
C GLY A 306 19.50 10.92 14.98
N GLN A 307 19.09 9.67 14.78
CA GLN A 307 17.84 9.30 14.11
C GLN A 307 16.78 8.85 15.15
N GLU A 308 15.54 9.29 14.97
CA GLU A 308 14.41 8.91 15.84
C GLU A 308 13.68 7.65 15.35
N GLU A 309 13.74 7.37 14.06
CA GLU A 309 13.14 6.20 13.40
C GLU A 309 14.05 5.67 12.29
N SER A 310 13.92 4.40 11.93
CA SER A 310 14.64 3.84 10.79
C SER A 310 14.10 4.40 9.47
N GLY A 311 14.95 4.42 8.43
CA GLY A 311 14.53 4.81 7.08
C GLY A 311 13.49 3.85 6.51
N LEU A 312 13.52 2.57 6.88
CA LEU A 312 12.53 1.58 6.49
C LEU A 312 11.16 1.85 7.13
N ASP A 313 11.11 2.21 8.41
CA ASP A 313 9.87 2.56 9.10
C ASP A 313 9.25 3.82 8.49
N LYS A 314 10.08 4.82 8.21
CA LYS A 314 9.67 6.03 7.51
C LYS A 314 9.14 5.72 6.11
N LEU A 315 9.83 4.84 5.37
CA LEU A 315 9.39 4.40 4.04
C LEU A 315 8.05 3.66 4.11
N ALA A 316 7.86 2.79 5.10
CA ALA A 316 6.59 2.09 5.31
C ALA A 316 5.45 3.09 5.60
N ARG A 317 5.67 4.06 6.47
CA ARG A 317 4.68 5.08 6.84
C ARG A 317 4.32 5.99 5.66
N VAL A 318 5.33 6.54 4.97
CA VAL A 318 5.12 7.38 3.79
C VAL A 318 4.45 6.58 2.67
N GLY A 319 4.85 5.33 2.48
CA GLY A 319 4.23 4.43 1.50
C GLY A 319 2.76 4.17 1.78
N PHE A 320 2.42 3.94 3.04
CA PHE A 320 1.04 3.73 3.49
C PHE A 320 0.17 4.95 3.20
N ASP A 321 0.67 6.14 3.54
CA ASP A 321 -0.02 7.41 3.30
C ASP A 321 -0.18 7.72 1.81
N THR A 322 0.86 7.48 1.02
CA THR A 322 0.90 7.67 -0.44
C THR A 322 -0.13 6.80 -1.16
N LEU A 323 -0.36 5.57 -0.66
CA LEU A 323 -1.40 4.67 -1.17
C LEU A 323 -2.83 5.10 -0.74
N GLY A 324 -2.98 6.19 0.03
CA GLY A 324 -4.26 6.67 0.54
C GLY A 324 -4.88 5.70 1.53
N LEU A 325 -4.06 5.04 2.35
CA LEU A 325 -4.48 4.08 3.35
C LEU A 325 -4.63 4.73 4.73
N GLN A 326 -5.41 4.10 5.59
CA GLN A 326 -5.54 4.39 7.01
C GLN A 326 -5.84 3.11 7.77
N THR A 327 -5.74 3.14 9.11
CA THR A 327 -6.01 1.99 9.95
C THR A 327 -7.21 2.23 10.85
N TYR A 328 -7.99 1.19 11.10
CA TYR A 328 -8.82 1.09 12.28
C TYR A 328 -8.34 -0.07 13.14
N LEU A 329 -8.69 -0.06 14.41
CA LEU A 329 -8.13 -0.96 15.41
C LEU A 329 -9.21 -1.86 15.99
N THR A 330 -8.84 -3.09 16.29
CA THR A 330 -9.62 -4.01 17.13
C THR A 330 -8.75 -4.45 18.29
N ALA A 331 -9.29 -4.52 19.49
CA ALA A 331 -8.55 -4.90 20.68
C ALA A 331 -9.34 -5.88 21.55
N GLY A 332 -8.65 -6.88 22.10
CA GLY A 332 -9.21 -7.88 22.99
C GLY A 332 -8.11 -8.77 23.58
N GLU A 333 -8.44 -9.67 24.51
CA GLU A 333 -7.47 -10.53 25.21
C GLU A 333 -6.63 -11.41 24.26
N LYS A 334 -7.16 -11.82 23.10
CA LYS A 334 -6.44 -12.67 22.15
C LYS A 334 -5.48 -11.89 21.30
N GLU A 335 -5.92 -10.76 20.76
CA GLU A 335 -5.08 -9.91 19.93
C GLU A 335 -5.57 -8.45 19.93
N SER A 336 -4.61 -7.53 19.79
CA SER A 336 -4.81 -6.17 19.31
C SER A 336 -4.29 -6.09 17.87
N ARG A 337 -5.12 -5.58 16.95
CA ARG A 337 -4.79 -5.56 15.52
C ARG A 337 -5.16 -4.24 14.86
N ALA A 338 -4.27 -3.77 13.97
CA ALA A 338 -4.56 -2.73 13.00
C ALA A 338 -5.05 -3.37 11.68
N TRP A 339 -6.14 -2.82 11.17
CA TRP A 339 -6.74 -3.24 9.90
C TRP A 339 -6.59 -2.14 8.87
N THR A 340 -6.05 -2.48 7.73
CA THR A 340 -5.82 -1.54 6.63
C THR A 340 -7.09 -1.32 5.81
N ILE A 341 -7.47 -0.06 5.63
CA ILE A 341 -8.57 0.38 4.76
C ILE A 341 -8.14 1.59 3.94
N ARG A 342 -8.83 1.87 2.85
CA ARG A 342 -8.64 3.14 2.11
C ARG A 342 -9.24 4.30 2.90
N LYS A 343 -8.61 5.47 2.85
CA LYS A 343 -9.18 6.73 3.37
C LYS A 343 -10.54 6.95 2.71
N GLY A 344 -11.56 7.27 3.52
CA GLY A 344 -12.94 7.41 3.05
C GLY A 344 -13.78 6.12 3.02
N ALA A 345 -13.23 4.97 3.43
CA ALA A 345 -14.00 3.73 3.54
C ALA A 345 -15.10 3.84 4.58
N THR A 346 -16.28 3.28 4.27
CA THR A 346 -17.42 3.22 5.20
C THR A 346 -17.30 2.05 6.16
N ALA A 347 -18.05 2.09 7.28
CA ALA A 347 -18.04 1.01 8.27
C ALA A 347 -18.37 -0.39 7.71
N PRO A 348 -19.32 -0.58 6.78
CA PRO A 348 -19.51 -1.88 6.12
C PRO A 348 -18.28 -2.33 5.32
N GLN A 349 -17.64 -1.42 4.56
CA GLN A 349 -16.43 -1.73 3.80
C GLN A 349 -15.29 -2.13 4.73
N ALA A 350 -15.11 -1.42 5.85
CA ALA A 350 -14.14 -1.77 6.88
C ALA A 350 -14.42 -3.16 7.49
N ALA A 351 -15.69 -3.47 7.80
CA ALA A 351 -16.07 -4.79 8.27
C ALA A 351 -15.77 -5.90 7.24
N GLY A 352 -15.90 -5.58 5.95
CA GLY A 352 -15.59 -6.46 4.82
C GLY A 352 -14.12 -6.89 4.77
N VAL A 353 -13.20 -6.06 5.25
CA VAL A 353 -11.76 -6.38 5.34
C VAL A 353 -11.50 -7.53 6.32
N ILE A 354 -12.29 -7.64 7.38
CA ILE A 354 -12.21 -8.79 8.30
C ILE A 354 -12.78 -10.04 7.63
N HIS A 355 -13.99 -9.93 7.08
CA HIS A 355 -14.66 -11.01 6.36
C HIS A 355 -15.80 -10.47 5.50
N THR A 356 -15.97 -11.01 4.29
CA THR A 356 -17.02 -10.57 3.34
C THR A 356 -18.44 -10.71 3.91
N ASP A 357 -18.68 -11.69 4.79
CA ASP A 357 -19.98 -11.85 5.43
C ASP A 357 -20.27 -10.72 6.43
N PHE A 358 -19.24 -10.11 7.03
CA PHE A 358 -19.41 -8.96 7.93
C PHE A 358 -19.92 -7.73 7.16
N GLU A 359 -19.44 -7.53 5.93
CA GLU A 359 -19.96 -6.47 5.05
C GLU A 359 -21.42 -6.73 4.67
N ARG A 360 -21.73 -7.95 4.21
CA ARG A 360 -23.07 -8.33 3.79
C ARG A 360 -24.09 -8.28 4.92
N GLY A 361 -23.70 -8.77 6.08
CA GLY A 361 -24.54 -8.86 7.28
C GLY A 361 -24.44 -7.64 8.19
N PHE A 362 -23.76 -6.55 7.78
CA PHE A 362 -23.50 -5.39 8.62
C PHE A 362 -24.78 -4.78 9.19
N ILE A 363 -24.83 -4.61 10.50
CA ILE A 363 -25.93 -3.95 11.23
C ILE A 363 -25.50 -2.59 11.71
N LYS A 364 -24.42 -2.51 12.47
CA LYS A 364 -23.84 -1.30 13.06
C LYS A 364 -22.42 -1.54 13.53
N ALA A 365 -21.68 -0.45 13.73
CA ALA A 365 -20.37 -0.44 14.38
C ALA A 365 -20.47 0.24 15.75
N GLU A 366 -19.89 -0.36 16.75
CA GLU A 366 -19.65 0.26 18.06
C GLU A 366 -18.23 0.80 18.04
N ILE A 367 -18.07 2.11 18.16
CA ILE A 367 -16.82 2.81 17.94
C ILE A 367 -16.46 3.66 19.16
N VAL A 368 -15.21 3.59 19.55
CA VAL A 368 -14.58 4.51 20.50
C VAL A 368 -13.26 4.99 19.89
N SER A 369 -12.93 6.29 20.02
CA SER A 369 -11.63 6.77 19.55
C SER A 369 -10.52 6.18 20.42
N TYR A 370 -9.34 5.97 19.83
CA TYR A 370 -8.16 5.52 20.59
C TYR A 370 -7.90 6.41 21.81
N ASP A 371 -7.93 7.72 21.64
CA ASP A 371 -7.65 8.69 22.71
C ASP A 371 -8.66 8.60 23.87
N ASP A 372 -9.96 8.51 23.56
CA ASP A 372 -11.00 8.32 24.59
C ASP A 372 -10.82 6.98 25.31
N LEU A 373 -10.47 5.93 24.59
CA LEU A 373 -10.28 4.61 25.21
C LEU A 373 -9.09 4.59 26.16
N VAL A 374 -7.97 5.20 25.78
CA VAL A 374 -6.79 5.33 26.65
C VAL A 374 -7.08 6.24 27.83
N GLN A 375 -7.80 7.35 27.63
CA GLN A 375 -8.16 8.29 28.69
C GLN A 375 -9.02 7.63 29.77
N TYR A 376 -10.00 6.82 29.39
CA TYR A 376 -10.93 6.20 30.33
C TYR A 376 -10.52 4.79 30.79
N GLY A 377 -9.51 4.21 30.21
CA GLY A 377 -8.91 2.95 30.61
C GLY A 377 -9.74 1.68 30.32
N SER A 378 -10.97 1.82 29.81
CA SER A 378 -11.81 0.70 29.37
C SER A 378 -12.98 1.16 28.51
N VAL A 379 -13.52 0.25 27.71
CA VAL A 379 -14.74 0.49 26.92
C VAL A 379 -15.95 0.77 27.83
N ALA A 380 -16.01 0.12 28.99
CA ALA A 380 -17.10 0.31 29.95
C ALA A 380 -17.12 1.74 30.52
N GLU A 381 -15.95 2.24 30.91
CA GLU A 381 -15.80 3.61 31.41
C GLU A 381 -16.02 4.65 30.30
N ALA A 382 -15.46 4.43 29.10
CA ALA A 382 -15.72 5.28 27.94
C ALA A 382 -17.24 5.36 27.64
N ARG A 383 -17.95 4.23 27.74
CA ARG A 383 -19.41 4.18 27.54
C ARG A 383 -20.17 4.93 28.62
N ALA A 384 -19.75 4.81 29.87
CA ALA A 384 -20.36 5.56 31.01
C ALA A 384 -20.22 7.07 30.80
N HIS A 385 -19.16 7.53 30.14
CA HIS A 385 -18.91 8.93 29.79
C HIS A 385 -19.46 9.35 28.42
N GLY A 386 -20.24 8.47 27.75
CA GLY A 386 -20.88 8.78 26.48
C GLY A 386 -19.90 8.89 25.27
N ARG A 387 -18.71 8.26 25.37
CA ARG A 387 -17.67 8.29 24.33
C ARG A 387 -17.76 7.13 23.34
N VAL A 388 -18.57 6.12 23.65
CA VAL A 388 -18.84 5.01 22.72
C VAL A 388 -20.00 5.38 21.82
N ARG A 389 -19.77 5.40 20.53
CA ARG A 389 -20.73 5.76 19.49
C ARG A 389 -21.27 4.51 18.80
N MET A 390 -22.54 4.55 18.41
CA MET A 390 -23.17 3.52 17.58
C MET A 390 -23.36 4.07 16.19
N GLU A 391 -22.59 3.61 15.23
CA GLU A 391 -22.54 4.13 13.88
C GLU A 391 -23.22 3.18 12.88
N GLY A 392 -23.86 3.78 11.87
CA GLY A 392 -24.58 3.08 10.80
C GLY A 392 -23.72 2.84 9.57
N LYS A 393 -24.43 2.47 8.47
CA LYS A 393 -23.78 2.10 7.19
C LYS A 393 -23.04 3.24 6.49
N ASP A 394 -23.48 4.47 6.73
CA ASP A 394 -22.92 5.66 6.06
C ASP A 394 -21.75 6.28 6.83
N TYR A 395 -21.38 5.71 7.98
CA TYR A 395 -20.25 6.19 8.76
C TYR A 395 -18.95 5.96 7.99
N VAL A 396 -18.21 7.04 7.77
CA VAL A 396 -16.87 7.01 7.20
C VAL A 396 -15.87 6.81 8.34
N MET A 397 -15.10 5.74 8.26
CA MET A 397 -14.10 5.37 9.28
C MET A 397 -13.04 6.45 9.42
N ALA A 398 -12.69 6.77 10.66
CA ALA A 398 -11.55 7.60 10.99
C ALA A 398 -10.32 6.75 11.34
N ASP A 399 -9.11 7.30 11.09
CA ASP A 399 -7.89 6.65 11.51
C ASP A 399 -7.83 6.54 13.04
N GLY A 400 -7.49 5.35 13.55
CA GLY A 400 -7.44 5.08 14.98
C GLY A 400 -8.80 4.80 15.65
N ASP A 401 -9.90 4.68 14.90
CA ASP A 401 -11.15 4.17 15.47
C ASP A 401 -10.94 2.76 16.03
N VAL A 402 -11.29 2.55 17.30
CA VAL A 402 -11.34 1.21 17.90
C VAL A 402 -12.76 0.68 17.80
N VAL A 403 -12.93 -0.47 17.12
CA VAL A 403 -14.23 -0.87 16.57
C VAL A 403 -14.64 -2.27 16.98
N GLU A 404 -15.93 -2.43 17.29
CA GLU A 404 -16.62 -3.72 17.29
C GLU A 404 -17.77 -3.70 16.29
N PHE A 405 -17.71 -4.57 15.28
CA PHE A 405 -18.78 -4.70 14.28
C PHE A 405 -19.87 -5.66 14.76
N ARG A 406 -21.13 -5.24 14.62
CA ARG A 406 -22.31 -6.08 14.82
C ARG A 406 -22.88 -6.45 13.45
N PHE A 407 -23.00 -7.74 13.21
CA PHE A 407 -23.48 -8.29 11.95
C PHE A 407 -24.40 -9.49 12.19
N ASN A 408 -25.20 -9.82 11.19
CA ASN A 408 -26.05 -11.01 11.19
C ASN A 408 -25.86 -11.73 9.84
N VAL A 409 -25.51 -13.01 9.89
CA VAL A 409 -25.27 -13.89 8.73
C VAL A 409 -26.36 -14.92 8.65
#